data_ec1745be7f5cbb304bd597da80ddad7f
#
_entry.id   ec1745be7f5cbb304bd597da80ddad7f
#
_cell.length_a   1.000
_cell.length_b   1.000
_cell.length_c   1.000
_cell.angle_alpha   90.00
_cell.angle_beta   90.00
_cell.angle_gamma   90.00
#
_symmetry.space_group_name_H-M   'P 1'
#
loop_
_entity.id
_entity.type
_entity.pdbx_description
1 polymer ?
#
loop_
_entity_poly.entity_id
_entity_poly.type
_entity_poly.pdbx_seq_one_letter_code
_entity_poly.pdbx_strand_id
1 'polypeptide(L)'
;MRRIITYCIILCLSTLSLHAQIKGAGSSVFHFLDLPVSSRINALGGDNVSISDGDISMAFHNPALLTANTDKVLQLNFAYYFAGTMFGSAMYGHNYKDNYFAAGVHYLDYGRMAYADEMGNLVGGTFTAKDIAVNLMYARQLGPHFRVGTTLKPIFSAYESYNSFALGADVGGHYQTADSTFQLGLTLRNIGWQLKSFYEDDWGQHTEMLPLNLELGLNYRLAHAPLRFSLTIHNLQRWNIAPMESDVKWYDMLFRHTIWAIDIVPKSEKFYLTISYNHRRQAEMNLADVRSLAGFAVGAGVRIYKFRLGFALSQYTKSNFTYQVSLSTDINSFLK
;
A
#
# COMPACT_ATOMS: atom_id res chain seq x y z
N MET A 1 18.89 -25.55 15.58
CA MET A 1 18.24 -24.60 14.68
C MET A 1 17.17 -25.22 13.78
N ARG A 2 17.43 -26.27 12.97
CA ARG A 2 16.38 -26.90 12.11
C ARG A 2 15.11 -27.30 12.86
N ARG A 3 15.20 -27.95 14.01
CA ARG A 3 14.02 -28.39 14.79
C ARG A 3 13.18 -27.23 15.35
N ILE A 4 13.81 -26.13 15.75
CA ILE A 4 13.10 -24.92 16.24
C ILE A 4 12.32 -24.26 15.11
N ILE A 5 12.91 -24.16 13.93
CA ILE A 5 12.24 -23.61 12.73
C ILE A 5 11.04 -24.49 12.34
N THR A 6 11.18 -25.82 12.40
CA THR A 6 10.08 -26.75 12.13
C THR A 6 8.94 -26.59 13.14
N TYR A 7 9.22 -26.44 14.43
CA TYR A 7 8.21 -26.21 15.46
C TYR A 7 7.53 -24.85 15.32
N CYS A 8 8.28 -23.79 14.96
CA CYS A 8 7.69 -22.49 14.67
C CYS A 8 6.77 -22.52 13.44
N ILE A 9 7.15 -23.24 12.39
CA ILE A 9 6.30 -23.40 11.19
C ILE A 9 5.05 -24.20 11.52
N ILE A 10 5.15 -25.30 12.30
CA ILE A 10 3.99 -26.10 12.71
C ILE A 10 3.09 -25.29 13.66
N LEU A 11 3.64 -24.50 14.57
CA LEU A 11 2.88 -23.63 15.46
C LEU A 11 2.16 -22.52 14.66
N CYS A 12 2.81 -21.90 13.67
CA CYS A 12 2.18 -20.95 12.75
C CYS A 12 1.06 -21.60 11.91
N LEU A 13 1.26 -22.83 11.43
CA LEU A 13 0.25 -23.56 10.65
C LEU A 13 -0.94 -24.00 11.51
N SER A 14 -0.73 -24.34 12.78
CA SER A 14 -1.82 -24.75 13.70
C SER A 14 -2.68 -23.56 14.16
N THR A 15 -2.16 -22.34 14.17
CA THR A 15 -2.92 -21.11 14.47
C THR A 15 -3.73 -20.59 13.28
N LEU A 16 -3.45 -21.05 12.06
CA LEU A 16 -4.24 -20.72 10.85
C LEU A 16 -5.63 -21.39 10.82
N SER A 17 -5.95 -22.27 11.75
CA SER A 17 -7.31 -22.79 11.95
C SER A 17 -8.23 -21.83 12.73
N LEU A 18 -7.81 -20.63 13.04
CA LEU A 18 -8.70 -19.56 13.45
C LEU A 18 -9.64 -19.27 12.27
N HIS A 19 -10.84 -19.85 12.34
CA HIS A 19 -11.99 -19.46 11.53
C HIS A 19 -12.36 -18.01 11.95
N ALA A 20 -11.52 -17.05 11.60
CA ALA A 20 -11.95 -15.68 11.51
C ALA A 20 -12.98 -15.67 10.37
N GLN A 21 -14.25 -15.81 10.70
CA GLN A 21 -15.34 -15.39 9.83
C GLN A 21 -15.11 -13.87 9.63
N ILE A 22 -14.28 -13.55 8.64
CA ILE A 22 -14.14 -12.17 8.18
C ILE A 22 -15.51 -11.83 7.65
N LYS A 23 -16.26 -11.04 8.42
CA LYS A 23 -17.56 -10.51 8.05
C LYS A 23 -17.46 -9.90 6.65
N GLY A 24 -18.57 -9.81 5.95
CA GLY A 24 -18.63 -9.37 4.55
C GLY A 24 -18.04 -7.99 4.24
N ALA A 25 -18.18 -7.51 3.02
CA ALA A 25 -17.78 -6.16 2.64
C ALA A 25 -18.41 -5.12 3.56
N GLY A 26 -17.64 -4.12 3.99
CA GLY A 26 -18.09 -3.12 4.96
C GLY A 26 -17.82 -3.47 6.43
N SER A 27 -17.06 -4.54 6.70
CA SER A 27 -16.70 -4.95 8.06
C SER A 27 -15.34 -4.43 8.55
N SER A 28 -14.70 -3.55 7.80
CA SER A 28 -13.43 -2.91 8.16
C SER A 28 -13.49 -1.41 7.99
N VAL A 29 -12.69 -0.71 8.76
CA VAL A 29 -12.57 0.75 8.82
C VAL A 29 -11.18 1.19 8.40
N PHE A 30 -10.97 2.48 8.12
CA PHE A 30 -9.70 3.08 7.71
C PHE A 30 -9.17 2.57 6.35
N HIS A 31 -10.05 2.46 5.36
CA HIS A 31 -9.68 2.06 4.00
C HIS A 31 -8.68 3.01 3.31
N PHE A 32 -8.39 4.17 3.87
CA PHE A 32 -7.31 5.04 3.38
C PHE A 32 -5.92 4.37 3.45
N LEU A 33 -5.77 3.32 4.29
CA LEU A 33 -4.55 2.50 4.38
C LEU A 33 -4.27 1.69 3.10
N ASP A 34 -5.29 1.51 2.24
CA ASP A 34 -5.19 0.80 0.97
C ASP A 34 -4.86 1.74 -0.21
N LEU A 35 -4.79 3.07 0.04
CA LEU A 35 -4.43 4.03 -1.00
C LEU A 35 -2.94 3.95 -1.34
N PRO A 36 -2.57 4.12 -2.63
CA PRO A 36 -1.17 4.15 -3.04
C PRO A 36 -0.43 5.32 -2.40
N VAL A 37 0.61 5.02 -1.66
CA VAL A 37 1.34 6.00 -0.84
C VAL A 37 2.33 6.85 -1.63
N SER A 38 2.71 6.43 -2.84
CA SER A 38 3.69 7.12 -3.69
C SER A 38 3.36 6.97 -5.17
N SER A 39 3.91 7.85 -6.00
CA SER A 39 3.79 7.75 -7.46
C SER A 39 4.32 6.41 -7.98
N ARG A 40 5.38 5.87 -7.34
CA ARG A 40 5.93 4.57 -7.71
C ARG A 40 4.94 3.44 -7.50
N ILE A 41 4.32 3.38 -6.33
CA ILE A 41 3.32 2.35 -6.01
C ILE A 41 2.07 2.53 -6.88
N ASN A 42 1.63 3.77 -7.10
CA ASN A 42 0.49 4.05 -7.99
C ASN A 42 0.76 3.57 -9.42
N ALA A 43 1.97 3.85 -9.96
CA ALA A 43 2.38 3.38 -11.28
C ALA A 43 2.39 1.84 -11.39
N LEU A 44 2.66 1.13 -10.29
CA LEU A 44 2.64 -0.33 -10.20
C LEU A 44 1.23 -0.92 -10.01
N GLY A 45 0.18 -0.11 -10.15
CA GLY A 45 -1.23 -0.55 -10.08
C GLY A 45 -1.86 -0.37 -8.71
N GLY A 46 -1.18 0.32 -7.79
CA GLY A 46 -1.66 0.68 -6.46
C GLY A 46 -1.12 -0.21 -5.36
N ASP A 47 -0.47 -1.31 -5.68
CA ASP A 47 0.12 -2.21 -4.71
C ASP A 47 1.34 -2.96 -5.26
N ASN A 48 2.38 -3.14 -4.45
CA ASN A 48 3.52 -3.98 -4.75
C ASN A 48 4.32 -4.30 -3.48
N VAL A 49 4.64 -5.57 -3.26
CA VAL A 49 5.30 -6.05 -2.04
C VAL A 49 6.63 -6.77 -2.30
N SER A 50 7.10 -6.78 -3.56
CA SER A 50 8.28 -7.56 -3.97
C SER A 50 9.43 -6.73 -4.53
N ILE A 51 9.21 -5.52 -5.05
CA ILE A 51 10.25 -4.73 -5.70
C ILE A 51 11.10 -4.01 -4.65
N SER A 52 12.41 -4.33 -4.64
CA SER A 52 13.43 -3.70 -3.79
C SER A 52 14.44 -2.96 -4.69
N ASP A 53 14.10 -1.73 -5.11
CA ASP A 53 14.91 -0.90 -6.01
C ASP A 53 15.42 0.41 -5.35
N GLY A 54 15.39 0.46 -4.01
CA GLY A 54 15.84 1.61 -3.24
C GLY A 54 14.86 2.78 -3.18
N ASP A 55 13.62 2.59 -3.66
CA ASP A 55 12.51 3.50 -3.35
C ASP A 55 11.98 3.18 -1.95
N ILE A 56 12.23 4.09 -1.00
CA ILE A 56 11.87 3.86 0.40
C ILE A 56 10.36 3.72 0.62
N SER A 57 9.53 4.31 -0.24
CA SER A 57 8.07 4.24 -0.11
C SER A 57 7.51 2.83 -0.28
N MET A 58 8.26 1.91 -0.93
CA MET A 58 7.87 0.51 -1.04
C MET A 58 7.73 -0.17 0.33
N ALA A 59 8.45 0.33 1.35
CA ALA A 59 8.39 -0.21 2.70
C ALA A 59 7.03 0.03 3.40
N PHE A 60 6.21 0.96 2.95
CA PHE A 60 4.84 1.10 3.42
C PHE A 60 3.97 -0.13 3.10
N HIS A 61 4.28 -0.85 2.03
CA HIS A 61 3.57 -2.06 1.61
C HIS A 61 4.25 -3.34 2.13
N ASN A 62 5.59 -3.35 2.23
CA ASN A 62 6.34 -4.44 2.81
C ASN A 62 7.57 -3.90 3.56
N PRO A 63 7.59 -3.89 4.89
CA PRO A 63 8.73 -3.36 5.65
C PRO A 63 10.05 -4.10 5.37
N ALA A 64 10.00 -5.36 4.91
CA ALA A 64 11.20 -6.11 4.50
C ALA A 64 11.88 -5.55 3.24
N LEU A 65 11.30 -4.55 2.56
CA LEU A 65 11.91 -3.86 1.42
C LEU A 65 12.88 -2.73 1.83
N LEU A 66 12.95 -2.39 3.12
CA LEU A 66 14.02 -1.53 3.64
C LEU A 66 15.38 -2.19 3.42
N THR A 67 16.36 -1.41 2.95
CA THR A 67 17.71 -1.87 2.59
C THR A 67 18.76 -0.86 2.99
N ALA A 68 20.04 -1.21 2.80
CA ALA A 68 21.13 -0.25 2.95
C ALA A 68 20.98 0.99 2.06
N ASN A 69 20.32 0.86 0.89
CA ASN A 69 20.09 1.96 -0.05
C ASN A 69 18.99 2.94 0.42
N THR A 70 18.27 2.61 1.48
CA THR A 70 17.25 3.50 2.09
C THR A 70 17.79 4.32 3.26
N ASP A 71 19.11 4.23 3.55
CA ASP A 71 19.73 5.02 4.61
C ASP A 71 19.70 6.50 4.30
N LYS A 72 19.22 7.28 5.28
CA LYS A 72 19.09 8.75 5.21
C LYS A 72 18.34 9.25 3.96
N VAL A 73 17.50 8.41 3.37
CA VAL A 73 16.59 8.83 2.31
C VAL A 73 15.38 9.47 2.93
N LEU A 74 15.08 10.69 2.50
CA LEU A 74 13.83 11.40 2.75
C LEU A 74 12.99 11.36 1.49
N GLN A 75 11.72 10.97 1.61
CA GLN A 75 10.76 10.96 0.52
C GLN A 75 9.46 11.65 0.93
N LEU A 76 8.97 12.49 0.04
CA LEU A 76 7.70 13.19 0.14
C LEU A 76 6.84 12.80 -1.05
N ASN A 77 5.56 12.54 -0.80
CA ASN A 77 4.60 12.17 -1.83
C ASN A 77 3.34 13.00 -1.67
N PHE A 78 2.73 13.33 -2.80
CA PHE A 78 1.47 14.06 -2.85
C PHE A 78 0.60 13.50 -3.96
N ALA A 79 -0.68 13.28 -3.67
CA ALA A 79 -1.69 12.88 -4.64
C ALA A 79 -2.92 13.78 -4.52
N TYR A 80 -3.45 14.14 -5.66
CA TYR A 80 -4.74 14.80 -5.77
C TYR A 80 -5.76 13.81 -6.33
N TYR A 81 -6.78 13.56 -5.53
CA TYR A 81 -7.94 12.75 -5.92
C TYR A 81 -9.08 13.66 -6.40
N PHE A 82 -10.25 13.11 -6.57
CA PHE A 82 -11.46 13.85 -6.92
C PHE A 82 -12.09 14.54 -5.69
N ALA A 83 -13.03 15.46 -5.94
CA ALA A 83 -13.83 16.15 -4.93
C ALA A 83 -13.02 16.92 -3.86
N GLY A 84 -11.82 17.39 -4.18
CA GLY A 84 -10.98 18.14 -3.25
C GLY A 84 -10.21 17.28 -2.25
N THR A 85 -10.28 15.94 -2.37
CA THR A 85 -9.53 15.02 -1.52
C THR A 85 -8.05 15.05 -1.87
N MET A 86 -7.20 15.23 -0.89
CA MET A 86 -5.74 15.27 -1.01
C MET A 86 -5.11 14.22 -0.10
N PHE A 87 -4.12 13.52 -0.65
CA PHE A 87 -3.33 12.54 0.09
C PHE A 87 -1.87 12.95 0.09
N GLY A 88 -1.23 12.83 1.24
CA GLY A 88 0.20 13.06 1.38
C GLY A 88 0.87 11.96 2.17
N SER A 89 2.11 11.66 1.86
CA SER A 89 2.95 10.84 2.71
C SER A 89 4.37 11.38 2.79
N ALA A 90 5.02 11.15 3.92
CA ALA A 90 6.42 11.45 4.14
C ALA A 90 7.09 10.25 4.82
N MET A 91 8.34 9.97 4.47
CA MET A 91 9.09 8.88 5.06
C MET A 91 10.57 9.21 5.13
N TYR A 92 11.22 8.79 6.21
CA TYR A 92 12.65 8.89 6.42
C TYR A 92 13.21 7.54 6.87
N GLY A 93 14.32 7.11 6.25
CA GLY A 93 15.02 5.88 6.58
C GLY A 93 16.32 6.13 7.33
N HIS A 94 16.68 5.21 8.21
CA HIS A 94 17.96 5.20 8.94
C HIS A 94 18.44 3.79 9.14
N ASN A 95 19.71 3.54 8.86
CA ASN A 95 20.30 2.22 8.98
C ASN A 95 21.36 2.20 10.09
N TYR A 96 21.39 1.09 10.81
CA TYR A 96 22.45 0.81 11.77
C TYR A 96 22.90 -0.64 11.62
N LYS A 97 24.09 -0.85 11.04
CA LYS A 97 24.61 -2.18 10.66
C LYS A 97 23.60 -2.90 9.74
N ASP A 98 23.19 -4.14 10.08
CA ASP A 98 22.23 -4.95 9.33
C ASP A 98 20.75 -4.70 9.75
N ASN A 99 20.51 -3.62 10.51
CA ASN A 99 19.19 -3.23 10.98
C ASN A 99 18.76 -1.96 10.23
N TYR A 100 17.57 -2.01 9.66
CA TYR A 100 16.99 -0.94 8.86
C TYR A 100 15.76 -0.40 9.56
N PHE A 101 15.72 0.89 9.77
CA PHE A 101 14.63 1.61 10.44
C PHE A 101 14.04 2.62 9.47
N ALA A 102 12.74 2.84 9.56
CA ALA A 102 12.11 3.96 8.92
C ALA A 102 10.93 4.47 9.76
N ALA A 103 10.69 5.77 9.64
CA ALA A 103 9.48 6.40 10.16
C ALA A 103 8.77 7.09 9.01
N GLY A 104 7.47 6.90 8.89
CA GLY A 104 6.66 7.49 7.86
C GLY A 104 5.28 7.88 8.37
N VAL A 105 4.64 8.78 7.64
CA VAL A 105 3.29 9.24 7.92
C VAL A 105 2.47 9.22 6.64
N HIS A 106 1.21 8.76 6.75
CA HIS A 106 0.17 8.95 5.75
C HIS A 106 -0.82 9.98 6.27
N TYR A 107 -1.27 10.85 5.40
CA TYR A 107 -2.28 11.86 5.71
C TYR A 107 -3.28 11.94 4.56
N LEU A 108 -4.55 11.78 4.86
CA LEU A 108 -5.66 11.99 3.93
C LEU A 108 -6.53 13.13 4.44
N ASP A 109 -6.74 14.12 3.60
CA ASP A 109 -7.67 15.23 3.80
C ASP A 109 -8.82 15.09 2.80
N TYR A 110 -10.02 14.91 3.29
CA TYR A 110 -11.22 14.79 2.46
C TYR A 110 -11.75 16.15 1.95
N GLY A 111 -11.07 17.25 2.30
CA GLY A 111 -11.48 18.58 1.94
C GLY A 111 -12.60 19.13 2.84
N ARG A 112 -13.30 20.13 2.36
CA ARG A 112 -14.45 20.75 3.04
C ARG A 112 -15.74 20.19 2.49
N MET A 113 -16.58 19.66 3.36
CA MET A 113 -17.90 19.14 3.04
C MET A 113 -18.97 20.06 3.60
N ALA A 114 -19.99 20.38 2.80
CA ALA A 114 -21.11 21.19 3.25
C ALA A 114 -22.09 20.36 4.08
N TYR A 115 -22.70 20.95 5.11
CA TYR A 115 -23.81 20.32 5.82
C TYR A 115 -25.06 20.31 4.93
N ALA A 116 -25.77 19.19 4.96
CA ALA A 116 -27.06 19.01 4.31
C ALA A 116 -28.10 18.47 5.30
N ASP A 117 -29.34 18.84 5.12
CA ASP A 117 -30.48 18.27 5.86
C ASP A 117 -30.84 16.87 5.32
N GLU A 118 -31.80 16.21 5.94
CA GLU A 118 -32.28 14.88 5.55
C GLU A 118 -32.89 14.83 4.14
N MET A 119 -33.25 15.98 3.56
CA MET A 119 -33.77 16.13 2.19
C MET A 119 -32.67 16.45 1.20
N GLY A 120 -31.40 16.59 1.65
CA GLY A 120 -30.24 16.93 0.81
C GLY A 120 -30.07 18.43 0.54
N ASN A 121 -30.84 19.32 1.18
CA ASN A 121 -30.67 20.77 1.04
C ASN A 121 -29.47 21.24 1.87
N LEU A 122 -28.68 22.15 1.32
CA LEU A 122 -27.55 22.74 2.04
C LEU A 122 -28.05 23.68 3.14
N VAL A 123 -27.71 23.38 4.38
CA VAL A 123 -28.15 24.15 5.57
C VAL A 123 -27.16 25.20 6.06
N GLY A 124 -26.08 25.39 5.29
CA GLY A 124 -24.99 26.33 5.62
C GLY A 124 -23.94 25.71 6.56
N GLY A 125 -22.73 26.28 6.52
CA GLY A 125 -21.58 25.74 7.24
C GLY A 125 -20.87 24.61 6.49
N THR A 126 -19.66 24.28 6.96
CA THR A 126 -18.84 23.19 6.42
C THR A 126 -18.12 22.46 7.53
N PHE A 127 -17.84 21.19 7.34
CA PHE A 127 -16.98 20.36 8.19
C PHE A 127 -15.82 19.77 7.42
N THR A 128 -14.84 19.20 8.12
CA THR A 128 -13.69 18.52 7.55
C THR A 128 -13.57 17.09 8.08
N ALA A 129 -12.98 16.21 7.28
CA ALA A 129 -12.62 14.86 7.67
C ALA A 129 -11.16 14.62 7.35
N LYS A 130 -10.45 13.90 8.22
CA LYS A 130 -9.01 13.66 8.10
C LYS A 130 -8.63 12.32 8.68
N ASP A 131 -7.71 11.62 8.00
CA ASP A 131 -7.09 10.40 8.48
C ASP A 131 -5.57 10.55 8.54
N ILE A 132 -4.97 10.03 9.60
CA ILE A 132 -3.52 10.03 9.80
C ILE A 132 -3.09 8.64 10.26
N ALA A 133 -2.06 8.07 9.63
CA ALA A 133 -1.37 6.88 10.12
C ALA A 133 0.13 7.15 10.23
N VAL A 134 0.70 6.91 11.40
CA VAL A 134 2.15 6.91 11.60
C VAL A 134 2.65 5.48 11.43
N ASN A 135 3.75 5.29 10.73
CA ASN A 135 4.35 3.99 10.47
C ASN A 135 5.77 3.96 11.04
N LEU A 136 5.99 3.12 12.04
CA LEU A 136 7.30 2.89 12.64
C LEU A 136 7.77 1.52 12.16
N MET A 137 8.81 1.50 11.33
CA MET A 137 9.24 0.33 10.59
C MET A 137 10.60 -0.16 11.06
N TYR A 138 10.73 -1.47 11.11
CA TYR A 138 11.98 -2.16 11.36
C TYR A 138 12.14 -3.31 10.38
N ALA A 139 13.33 -3.48 9.81
CA ALA A 139 13.69 -4.65 9.03
C ALA A 139 15.11 -5.11 9.34
N ARG A 140 15.36 -6.40 9.10
CA ARG A 140 16.65 -7.03 9.32
C ARG A 140 16.99 -8.00 8.20
N GLN A 141 18.25 -7.96 7.76
CA GLN A 141 18.82 -8.94 6.87
C GLN A 141 19.12 -10.23 7.67
N LEU A 142 18.52 -11.37 7.29
CA LEU A 142 18.74 -12.67 7.95
C LEU A 142 19.78 -13.54 7.22
N GLY A 143 20.25 -13.12 6.09
CA GLY A 143 21.22 -13.84 5.26
C GLY A 143 21.35 -13.16 3.90
N PRO A 144 22.13 -13.70 2.96
CA PRO A 144 22.39 -13.01 1.69
C PRO A 144 21.15 -12.79 0.83
N HIS A 145 20.09 -13.58 1.03
CA HIS A 145 18.90 -13.58 0.19
C HIS A 145 17.61 -13.18 0.90
N PHE A 146 17.59 -13.21 2.24
CA PHE A 146 16.34 -13.03 3.00
C PHE A 146 16.37 -11.81 3.89
N ARG A 147 15.30 -11.04 3.88
CA ARG A 147 15.00 -9.99 4.85
C ARG A 147 13.61 -10.21 5.44
N VAL A 148 13.44 -9.78 6.67
CA VAL A 148 12.15 -9.71 7.36
C VAL A 148 11.96 -8.32 7.92
N GLY A 149 10.72 -7.91 8.07
CA GLY A 149 10.42 -6.60 8.61
C GLY A 149 9.06 -6.56 9.29
N THR A 150 8.87 -5.55 10.10
CA THR A 150 7.62 -5.26 10.80
C THR A 150 7.36 -3.77 10.82
N THR A 151 6.08 -3.39 10.86
CA THR A 151 5.61 -2.01 11.03
C THR A 151 4.66 -1.96 12.21
N LEU A 152 4.76 -0.93 13.03
CA LEU A 152 3.75 -0.54 14.01
C LEU A 152 3.02 0.70 13.48
N LYS A 153 1.66 0.69 13.51
CA LYS A 153 0.81 1.71 12.90
C LYS A 153 -0.22 2.26 13.89
N PRO A 154 0.08 3.26 14.71
CA PRO A 154 -0.95 4.08 15.32
C PRO A 154 -1.69 4.89 14.25
N ILE A 155 -3.04 4.85 14.31
CA ILE A 155 -3.95 5.44 13.32
C ILE A 155 -4.93 6.32 14.06
N PHE A 156 -5.12 7.54 13.57
CA PHE A 156 -6.05 8.50 14.09
C PHE A 156 -6.91 9.07 12.98
N SER A 157 -8.22 9.13 13.22
CA SER A 157 -9.21 9.71 12.32
C SER A 157 -10.09 10.70 13.05
N ALA A 158 -10.41 11.79 12.36
CA ALA A 158 -11.32 12.81 12.84
C ALA A 158 -12.29 13.20 11.72
N TYR A 159 -13.57 12.98 11.95
CA TYR A 159 -14.67 13.28 11.02
C TYR A 159 -15.65 14.20 11.73
N GLU A 160 -15.63 15.49 11.36
CA GLU A 160 -16.44 16.52 12.03
C GLU A 160 -16.15 16.56 13.54
N SER A 161 -17.10 16.19 14.39
CA SER A 161 -17.02 16.08 15.86
C SER A 161 -16.58 14.70 16.35
N TYR A 162 -16.58 13.70 15.49
CA TYR A 162 -16.24 12.32 15.82
C TYR A 162 -14.76 12.04 15.62
N ASN A 163 -14.17 11.28 16.52
CA ASN A 163 -12.78 10.84 16.38
C ASN A 163 -12.63 9.36 16.76
N SER A 164 -11.68 8.73 16.12
CA SER A 164 -11.37 7.32 16.32
C SER A 164 -9.88 7.10 16.41
N PHE A 165 -9.47 6.06 17.12
CA PHE A 165 -8.08 5.63 17.24
C PHE A 165 -7.99 4.13 17.04
N ALA A 166 -6.98 3.70 16.27
CA ALA A 166 -6.69 2.30 16.06
C ALA A 166 -5.18 2.02 16.16
N LEU A 167 -4.86 0.76 16.39
CA LEU A 167 -3.49 0.26 16.36
C LEU A 167 -3.40 -0.90 15.39
N GLY A 168 -2.52 -0.77 14.42
CA GLY A 168 -2.22 -1.78 13.42
C GLY A 168 -0.76 -2.21 13.43
N ALA A 169 -0.48 -3.32 12.77
CA ALA A 169 0.86 -3.82 12.53
C ALA A 169 0.93 -4.51 11.16
N ASP A 170 2.13 -4.51 10.56
CA ASP A 170 2.45 -5.33 9.40
C ASP A 170 3.63 -6.24 9.70
N VAL A 171 3.65 -7.38 9.04
CA VAL A 171 4.80 -8.30 9.03
C VAL A 171 5.09 -8.68 7.60
N GLY A 172 6.36 -8.56 7.19
CA GLY A 172 6.77 -8.85 5.83
C GLY A 172 8.05 -9.67 5.74
N GLY A 173 8.15 -10.42 4.65
CA GLY A 173 9.34 -11.15 4.24
C GLY A 173 9.69 -10.81 2.80
N HIS A 174 10.98 -10.82 2.49
CA HIS A 174 11.48 -10.58 1.14
C HIS A 174 12.63 -11.54 0.84
N TYR A 175 12.57 -12.15 -0.33
CA TYR A 175 13.63 -12.98 -0.91
C TYR A 175 14.15 -12.34 -2.20
N GLN A 176 15.45 -12.37 -2.40
CA GLN A 176 16.09 -11.85 -3.60
C GLN A 176 17.25 -12.75 -4.02
N THR A 177 17.36 -13.09 -5.31
CA THR A 177 18.51 -13.79 -5.85
C THR A 177 19.76 -12.91 -5.82
N ALA A 178 20.94 -13.53 -5.81
CA ALA A 178 22.22 -12.80 -5.72
C ALA A 178 22.41 -11.78 -6.85
N ASP A 179 21.89 -12.08 -8.04
CA ASP A 179 21.92 -11.21 -9.23
C ASP A 179 20.75 -10.22 -9.29
N SER A 180 19.87 -10.23 -8.29
CA SER A 180 18.68 -9.40 -8.21
C SER A 180 17.70 -9.55 -9.39
N THR A 181 17.80 -10.63 -10.16
CA THR A 181 16.92 -10.88 -11.31
C THR A 181 15.52 -11.32 -10.87
N PHE A 182 15.44 -12.13 -9.80
CA PHE A 182 14.19 -12.60 -9.26
C PHE A 182 14.03 -12.13 -7.81
N GLN A 183 12.85 -11.60 -7.49
CA GLN A 183 12.49 -11.19 -6.14
C GLN A 183 11.07 -11.67 -5.80
N LEU A 184 10.88 -12.03 -4.54
CA LEU A 184 9.62 -12.48 -3.99
C LEU A 184 9.36 -11.76 -2.67
N GLY A 185 8.14 -11.25 -2.50
CA GLY A 185 7.68 -10.62 -1.27
C GLY A 185 6.43 -11.29 -0.74
N LEU A 186 6.35 -11.49 0.55
CA LEU A 186 5.15 -11.93 1.25
C LEU A 186 4.88 -10.97 2.40
N THR A 187 3.67 -10.49 2.53
CA THR A 187 3.30 -9.51 3.55
C THR A 187 1.90 -9.79 4.08
N LEU A 188 1.74 -9.64 5.39
CA LEU A 188 0.46 -9.55 6.08
C LEU A 188 0.35 -8.14 6.64
N ARG A 189 -0.57 -7.35 6.06
CA ARG A 189 -0.76 -5.92 6.36
C ARG A 189 -2.00 -5.67 7.19
N ASN A 190 -1.96 -4.59 7.93
CA ASN A 190 -3.09 -4.03 8.67
C ASN A 190 -3.69 -5.04 9.67
N ILE A 191 -2.82 -5.79 10.38
CA ILE A 191 -3.21 -6.64 11.51
C ILE A 191 -3.57 -5.71 12.66
N GLY A 192 -4.83 -5.61 13.06
CA GLY A 192 -5.24 -4.73 14.15
C GLY A 192 -6.71 -4.39 14.15
N TRP A 193 -7.08 -3.51 15.06
CA TRP A 193 -8.47 -3.09 15.27
C TRP A 193 -8.54 -1.69 15.87
N GLN A 194 -9.75 -1.11 15.86
CA GLN A 194 -10.06 0.11 16.59
C GLN A 194 -9.91 -0.12 18.08
N LEU A 195 -9.28 0.82 18.77
CA LEU A 195 -9.22 0.91 20.22
C LEU A 195 -10.27 1.90 20.77
N LYS A 196 -10.66 2.87 19.94
CA LYS A 196 -11.73 3.81 20.18
C LYS A 196 -12.58 3.92 18.91
N SER A 197 -13.87 3.61 18.99
CA SER A 197 -14.81 3.78 17.88
C SER A 197 -15.15 5.26 17.65
N PHE A 198 -15.76 5.60 16.51
CA PHE A 198 -16.20 6.96 16.20
C PHE A 198 -17.33 7.41 17.12
N TYR A 199 -18.20 6.49 17.51
CA TYR A 199 -19.30 6.78 18.40
C TYR A 199 -19.54 5.62 19.39
N GLU A 200 -20.20 5.92 20.49
CA GLU A 200 -20.61 4.98 21.53
C GLU A 200 -22.10 5.14 21.76
N ASP A 201 -22.83 4.06 21.89
CA ASP A 201 -24.26 4.03 22.21
C ASP A 201 -24.52 3.31 23.54
N ASP A 202 -25.79 3.07 23.85
CA ASP A 202 -26.21 2.39 25.08
C ASP A 202 -25.66 0.93 25.19
N TRP A 203 -25.19 0.35 24.07
CA TRP A 203 -24.62 -1.00 23.98
C TRP A 203 -23.08 -0.97 24.04
N GLY A 204 -22.48 0.22 24.10
CA GLY A 204 -21.04 0.43 24.19
C GLY A 204 -20.36 0.82 22.87
N GLN A 205 -19.06 0.60 22.80
CA GLN A 205 -18.27 0.93 21.61
C GLN A 205 -18.37 -0.14 20.52
N HIS A 206 -18.68 0.28 19.29
CA HIS A 206 -18.71 -0.58 18.13
C HIS A 206 -17.35 -0.51 17.39
N THR A 207 -16.40 -1.33 17.82
CA THR A 207 -15.06 -1.37 17.23
C THR A 207 -15.00 -2.32 16.05
N GLU A 208 -14.29 -1.93 14.99
CA GLU A 208 -14.11 -2.69 13.78
C GLU A 208 -12.64 -3.07 13.55
N MET A 209 -12.42 -4.07 12.70
CA MET A 209 -11.08 -4.50 12.30
C MET A 209 -10.50 -3.56 11.24
N LEU A 210 -9.18 -3.50 11.16
CA LEU A 210 -8.47 -2.85 10.05
C LEU A 210 -8.63 -3.69 8.75
N PRO A 211 -8.39 -3.10 7.56
CA PRO A 211 -8.48 -3.80 6.28
C PRO A 211 -7.30 -4.77 6.12
N LEU A 212 -7.40 -5.94 6.79
CA LEU A 212 -6.39 -7.00 6.74
C LEU A 212 -6.14 -7.44 5.31
N ASN A 213 -4.86 -7.54 4.92
CA ASN A 213 -4.49 -7.94 3.57
C ASN A 213 -3.25 -8.85 3.59
N LEU A 214 -3.40 -10.09 3.10
CA LEU A 214 -2.30 -11.02 2.85
C LEU A 214 -1.92 -10.94 1.37
N GLU A 215 -0.68 -10.59 1.09
CA GLU A 215 -0.17 -10.28 -0.23
C GLU A 215 1.07 -11.09 -0.57
N LEU A 216 1.14 -11.55 -1.82
CA LEU A 216 2.28 -12.19 -2.42
C LEU A 216 2.71 -11.40 -3.66
N GLY A 217 3.96 -10.98 -3.71
CA GLY A 217 4.54 -10.30 -4.86
C GLY A 217 5.66 -11.09 -5.49
N LEU A 218 5.71 -11.07 -6.82
CA LEU A 218 6.74 -11.66 -7.63
C LEU A 218 7.24 -10.62 -8.60
N ASN A 219 8.56 -10.52 -8.79
CA ASN A 219 9.08 -9.77 -9.91
C ASN A 219 10.29 -10.46 -10.54
N TYR A 220 10.42 -10.27 -11.85
CA TYR A 220 11.49 -10.81 -12.64
C TYR A 220 12.05 -9.75 -13.58
N ARG A 221 13.35 -9.46 -13.45
CA ARG A 221 14.07 -8.51 -14.30
C ARG A 221 14.87 -9.27 -15.34
N LEU A 222 14.71 -8.93 -16.61
CA LEU A 222 15.47 -9.54 -17.68
C LEU A 222 16.96 -9.14 -17.61
N ALA A 223 17.86 -10.11 -17.74
CA ALA A 223 19.30 -9.87 -17.63
C ALA A 223 19.87 -9.02 -18.79
N HIS A 224 19.28 -9.12 -19.98
CA HIS A 224 19.78 -8.50 -21.21
C HIS A 224 18.87 -7.40 -21.77
N ALA A 225 17.73 -7.14 -21.13
CA ALA A 225 16.80 -6.08 -21.51
C ALA A 225 16.43 -5.23 -20.29
N PRO A 226 16.16 -3.94 -20.47
CA PRO A 226 15.76 -3.05 -19.35
C PRO A 226 14.30 -3.27 -18.94
N LEU A 227 13.82 -4.51 -18.96
CA LEU A 227 12.45 -4.86 -18.64
C LEU A 227 12.37 -5.65 -17.34
N ARG A 228 11.40 -5.27 -16.52
CA ARG A 228 11.01 -6.00 -15.31
C ARG A 228 9.50 -6.24 -15.35
N PHE A 229 9.10 -7.47 -15.10
CA PHE A 229 7.72 -7.89 -14.96
C PHE A 229 7.41 -8.08 -13.49
N SER A 230 6.28 -7.60 -13.03
CA SER A 230 5.83 -7.85 -11.67
C SER A 230 4.37 -8.31 -11.64
N LEU A 231 4.10 -9.20 -10.70
CA LEU A 231 2.78 -9.71 -10.36
C LEU A 231 2.59 -9.57 -8.86
N THR A 232 1.55 -8.89 -8.45
CA THR A 232 1.13 -8.82 -7.05
C THR A 232 -0.23 -9.51 -6.92
N ILE A 233 -0.35 -10.42 -5.95
CA ILE A 233 -1.57 -11.11 -5.61
C ILE A 233 -1.97 -10.63 -4.22
N HIS A 234 -3.13 -10.05 -4.11
CA HIS A 234 -3.62 -9.43 -2.87
C HIS A 234 -4.92 -10.10 -2.36
N ASN A 235 -5.26 -9.83 -1.10
CA ASN A 235 -6.43 -10.41 -0.41
C ASN A 235 -6.46 -11.95 -0.40
N LEU A 236 -5.30 -12.60 -0.28
CA LEU A 236 -5.18 -14.07 -0.26
C LEU A 236 -5.92 -14.73 0.92
N GLN A 237 -6.20 -13.98 1.99
CA GLN A 237 -6.98 -14.45 3.14
C GLN A 237 -8.48 -14.58 2.85
N ARG A 238 -8.95 -14.04 1.73
CA ARG A 238 -10.36 -13.99 1.40
C ARG A 238 -10.57 -14.19 -0.10
N TRP A 239 -11.18 -15.33 -0.49
CA TRP A 239 -11.42 -15.61 -1.90
C TRP A 239 -12.50 -14.71 -2.53
N ASN A 240 -13.65 -14.56 -1.87
CA ASN A 240 -14.73 -13.73 -2.41
C ASN A 240 -14.53 -12.26 -2.01
N ILE A 241 -13.97 -11.46 -2.91
CA ILE A 241 -13.78 -10.00 -2.75
C ILE A 241 -14.86 -9.17 -3.45
N ALA A 242 -15.84 -9.80 -4.09
CA ALA A 242 -16.99 -9.16 -4.74
C ALA A 242 -18.33 -9.73 -4.20
N PRO A 243 -18.62 -9.61 -2.90
CA PRO A 243 -19.76 -10.29 -2.27
C PRO A 243 -21.14 -9.80 -2.72
N MET A 244 -21.21 -8.62 -3.37
CA MET A 244 -22.46 -8.06 -3.89
C MET A 244 -22.79 -8.50 -5.32
N GLU A 245 -21.86 -9.20 -5.99
CA GLU A 245 -22.03 -9.70 -7.35
C GLU A 245 -22.37 -11.20 -7.29
N SER A 246 -23.56 -11.60 -7.80
CA SER A 246 -24.09 -12.97 -7.66
C SER A 246 -23.45 -13.99 -8.60
N ASP A 247 -22.91 -13.57 -9.76
CA ASP A 247 -22.52 -14.48 -10.85
C ASP A 247 -21.07 -14.30 -11.33
N VAL A 248 -20.15 -13.96 -10.41
CA VAL A 248 -18.73 -13.81 -10.76
C VAL A 248 -18.12 -15.17 -11.05
N LYS A 249 -17.62 -15.35 -12.25
CA LYS A 249 -16.95 -16.60 -12.66
C LYS A 249 -15.63 -16.75 -11.88
N TRP A 250 -15.25 -18.00 -11.55
CA TRP A 250 -14.07 -18.30 -10.75
C TRP A 250 -12.76 -17.69 -11.31
N TYR A 251 -12.61 -17.65 -12.64
CA TYR A 251 -11.43 -17.06 -13.27
C TYR A 251 -11.42 -15.54 -13.19
N ASP A 252 -12.58 -14.88 -13.29
CA ASP A 252 -12.68 -13.43 -13.07
C ASP A 252 -12.32 -13.10 -11.62
N MET A 253 -12.82 -13.88 -10.65
CA MET A 253 -12.43 -13.74 -9.24
C MET A 253 -10.92 -13.90 -9.06
N LEU A 254 -10.29 -14.88 -9.71
CA LEU A 254 -8.84 -15.07 -9.67
C LEU A 254 -8.09 -13.84 -10.20
N PHE A 255 -8.51 -13.27 -11.34
CA PHE A 255 -7.90 -12.08 -11.91
C PHE A 255 -8.11 -10.84 -11.02
N ARG A 256 -9.24 -10.73 -10.31
CA ARG A 256 -9.48 -9.64 -9.35
C ARG A 256 -8.48 -9.63 -8.19
N HIS A 257 -7.84 -10.74 -7.90
CA HIS A 257 -6.74 -10.81 -6.93
C HIS A 257 -5.39 -10.37 -7.49
N THR A 258 -5.26 -10.08 -8.79
CA THR A 258 -3.98 -9.86 -9.44
C THR A 258 -3.79 -8.44 -9.93
N ILE A 259 -2.56 -7.94 -9.76
CA ILE A 259 -2.06 -6.69 -10.35
C ILE A 259 -0.82 -7.03 -11.17
N TRP A 260 -0.83 -6.63 -12.42
CA TRP A 260 0.25 -6.86 -13.37
C TRP A 260 0.95 -5.54 -13.68
N ALA A 261 2.28 -5.53 -13.68
CA ALA A 261 3.02 -4.36 -14.11
C ALA A 261 4.25 -4.73 -14.94
N ILE A 262 4.58 -3.83 -15.85
CA ILE A 262 5.79 -3.88 -16.67
C ILE A 262 6.54 -2.58 -16.47
N ASP A 263 7.80 -2.71 -16.11
CA ASP A 263 8.72 -1.59 -15.95
C ASP A 263 9.79 -1.61 -17.04
N ILE A 264 10.11 -0.44 -17.54
CA ILE A 264 11.34 -0.19 -18.29
C ILE A 264 12.31 0.47 -17.30
N VAL A 265 13.31 -0.31 -16.84
CA VAL A 265 14.30 0.16 -15.85
C VAL A 265 15.71 -0.16 -16.37
N PRO A 266 16.44 0.82 -16.92
CA PRO A 266 17.82 0.59 -17.37
C PRO A 266 18.73 0.19 -16.20
N LYS A 267 19.87 -0.41 -16.49
CA LYS A 267 20.86 -0.81 -15.47
C LYS A 267 21.40 0.39 -14.66
N SER A 268 21.38 1.57 -15.23
CA SER A 268 21.79 2.80 -14.55
C SER A 268 20.80 3.30 -13.48
N GLU A 269 19.57 2.79 -13.51
CA GLU A 269 18.45 3.19 -12.63
C GLU A 269 18.21 4.71 -12.57
N LYS A 270 18.65 5.43 -13.64
CA LYS A 270 18.46 6.87 -13.72
C LYS A 270 17.03 7.28 -14.02
N PHE A 271 16.28 6.41 -14.67
CA PHE A 271 14.85 6.62 -14.92
C PHE A 271 14.09 5.28 -14.89
N TYR A 272 12.80 5.35 -14.75
CA TYR A 272 11.88 4.24 -14.98
C TYR A 272 10.64 4.71 -15.72
N LEU A 273 10.05 3.81 -16.49
CA LEU A 273 8.70 3.94 -17.05
C LEU A 273 7.93 2.70 -16.67
N THR A 274 6.73 2.87 -16.17
CA THR A 274 5.88 1.79 -15.67
C THR A 274 4.51 1.87 -16.30
N ILE A 275 3.98 0.73 -16.70
CA ILE A 275 2.57 0.53 -17.01
C ILE A 275 2.06 -0.65 -16.19
N SER A 276 0.86 -0.52 -15.65
CA SER A 276 0.23 -1.58 -14.86
C SER A 276 -1.25 -1.71 -15.12
N TYR A 277 -1.78 -2.87 -14.75
CA TYR A 277 -3.19 -3.19 -14.83
C TYR A 277 -3.66 -3.90 -13.56
N ASN A 278 -4.68 -3.34 -12.93
CA ASN A 278 -5.37 -3.87 -11.77
C ASN A 278 -6.79 -4.27 -12.17
N HIS A 279 -7.01 -5.56 -12.30
CA HIS A 279 -8.29 -6.09 -12.80
C HIS A 279 -9.44 -5.82 -11.83
N ARG A 280 -9.21 -5.89 -10.52
CA ARG A 280 -10.22 -5.57 -9.51
C ARG A 280 -10.73 -4.15 -9.66
N ARG A 281 -9.82 -3.18 -9.77
CA ARG A 281 -10.17 -1.77 -9.96
C ARG A 281 -11.00 -1.57 -11.23
N GLN A 282 -10.62 -2.25 -12.30
CA GLN A 282 -11.36 -2.19 -13.55
C GLN A 282 -12.78 -2.77 -13.41
N ALA A 283 -12.94 -3.89 -12.74
CA ALA A 283 -14.23 -4.52 -12.51
C ALA A 283 -15.15 -3.67 -11.61
N GLU A 284 -14.61 -3.14 -10.49
CA GLU A 284 -15.38 -2.34 -9.53
C GLU A 284 -15.79 -0.95 -10.09
N MET A 285 -14.97 -0.37 -10.99
CA MET A 285 -15.21 0.96 -11.56
C MET A 285 -15.87 0.94 -12.95
N ASN A 286 -16.14 -0.25 -13.50
CA ASN A 286 -16.77 -0.39 -14.80
C ASN A 286 -18.29 -0.32 -14.64
N LEU A 287 -18.91 0.77 -15.12
CA LEU A 287 -20.36 0.89 -15.27
C LEU A 287 -20.76 0.40 -16.67
N ALA A 288 -21.85 -0.36 -16.78
CA ALA A 288 -22.26 -1.15 -17.94
C ALA A 288 -22.23 -0.42 -19.32
N ASP A 289 -22.33 0.90 -19.36
CA ASP A 289 -22.54 1.64 -20.60
C ASP A 289 -21.37 2.52 -21.09
N VAL A 290 -20.22 2.56 -20.38
CA VAL A 290 -19.10 3.40 -20.80
C VAL A 290 -17.74 2.73 -20.59
N ARG A 291 -16.99 2.59 -21.66
CA ARG A 291 -15.58 2.15 -21.62
C ARG A 291 -14.75 3.13 -20.79
N SER A 292 -14.06 2.60 -19.79
CA SER A 292 -13.12 3.37 -18.96
C SER A 292 -11.73 2.71 -18.96
N LEU A 293 -10.69 3.50 -18.74
CA LEU A 293 -9.33 3.03 -18.52
C LEU A 293 -9.10 2.71 -17.03
N ALA A 294 -10.17 2.62 -16.22
CA ALA A 294 -10.07 2.19 -14.84
C ALA A 294 -9.31 0.87 -14.75
N GLY A 295 -8.43 0.75 -13.77
CA GLY A 295 -7.53 -0.39 -13.67
C GLY A 295 -6.16 -0.16 -14.30
N PHE A 296 -6.02 0.68 -15.32
CA PHE A 296 -4.71 1.06 -15.83
C PHE A 296 -4.07 2.17 -15.00
N ALA A 297 -2.76 2.06 -14.80
CA ALA A 297 -1.93 3.14 -14.29
C ALA A 297 -0.63 3.21 -15.09
N VAL A 298 -0.12 4.42 -15.23
CA VAL A 298 1.16 4.70 -15.88
C VAL A 298 1.98 5.62 -14.99
N GLY A 299 3.28 5.49 -15.03
CA GLY A 299 4.14 6.40 -14.30
C GLY A 299 5.56 6.41 -14.82
N ALA A 300 6.26 7.45 -14.45
CA ALA A 300 7.65 7.67 -14.79
C ALA A 300 8.39 8.26 -13.60
N GLY A 301 9.67 7.96 -13.52
CA GLY A 301 10.55 8.62 -12.56
C GLY A 301 11.93 8.85 -13.14
N VAL A 302 12.58 9.88 -12.67
CA VAL A 302 13.92 10.28 -13.11
C VAL A 302 14.76 10.72 -11.92
N ARG A 303 16.04 10.33 -11.96
CA ARG A 303 17.05 10.84 -11.01
C ARG A 303 17.78 12.00 -11.63
N ILE A 304 17.62 13.18 -11.05
CA ILE A 304 18.28 14.41 -11.45
C ILE A 304 19.19 14.85 -10.31
N TYR A 305 20.49 14.74 -10.51
CA TYR A 305 21.51 15.06 -9.51
C TYR A 305 21.29 14.30 -8.19
N LYS A 306 20.89 14.96 -7.11
CA LYS A 306 20.65 14.40 -5.76
C LYS A 306 19.19 14.05 -5.51
N PHE A 307 18.31 14.39 -6.43
CA PHE A 307 16.87 14.21 -6.29
C PHE A 307 16.37 13.11 -7.23
N ARG A 308 15.38 12.37 -6.76
CA ARG A 308 14.57 11.48 -7.59
C ARG A 308 13.15 12.06 -7.62
N LEU A 309 12.65 12.32 -8.81
CA LEU A 309 11.29 12.77 -9.08
C LEU A 309 10.51 11.62 -9.67
N GLY A 310 9.29 11.42 -9.20
CA GLY A 310 8.34 10.44 -9.73
C GLY A 310 7.01 11.09 -10.03
N PHE A 311 6.36 10.62 -11.08
CA PHE A 311 5.02 11.00 -11.45
C PHE A 311 4.21 9.77 -11.84
N ALA A 312 2.94 9.72 -11.44
CA ALA A 312 2.01 8.68 -11.86
C ALA A 312 0.63 9.24 -12.15
N LEU A 313 -0.02 8.57 -13.08
CA LEU A 313 -1.38 8.82 -13.51
C LEU A 313 -2.16 7.52 -13.41
N SER A 314 -3.31 7.55 -12.76
CA SER A 314 -4.25 6.42 -12.70
C SER A 314 -5.69 6.92 -12.75
N GLN A 315 -6.58 6.07 -13.22
CA GLN A 315 -8.00 6.40 -13.25
C GLN A 315 -8.71 5.62 -12.13
N TYR A 316 -9.25 6.37 -11.16
CA TYR A 316 -10.04 5.82 -10.04
C TYR A 316 -11.53 5.99 -10.22
N THR A 317 -11.94 6.97 -11.02
CA THR A 317 -13.34 7.19 -11.37
C THR A 317 -13.45 7.37 -12.87
N LYS A 318 -14.64 7.18 -13.41
CA LYS A 318 -14.92 7.26 -14.84
C LYS A 318 -14.50 8.59 -15.48
N SER A 319 -14.60 9.69 -14.74
CA SER A 319 -14.40 11.05 -15.25
C SER A 319 -13.09 11.69 -14.80
N ASN A 320 -12.44 11.17 -13.76
CA ASN A 320 -11.30 11.85 -13.16
C ASN A 320 -10.06 10.96 -13.08
N PHE A 321 -8.94 11.55 -13.46
CA PHE A 321 -7.61 10.98 -13.24
C PHE A 321 -7.06 11.44 -11.90
N THR A 322 -6.37 10.53 -11.22
CA THR A 322 -5.58 10.83 -10.04
C THR A 322 -4.14 11.06 -10.44
N TYR A 323 -3.62 12.19 -10.02
CA TYR A 323 -2.22 12.59 -10.23
C TYR A 323 -1.45 12.42 -8.95
N GLN A 324 -0.29 11.78 -9.04
CA GLN A 324 0.58 11.59 -7.89
C GLN A 324 2.01 11.94 -8.23
N VAL A 325 2.65 12.71 -7.34
CA VAL A 325 4.02 13.18 -7.46
C VAL A 325 4.81 12.69 -6.25
N SER A 326 6.04 12.28 -6.49
CA SER A 326 7.00 11.89 -5.45
C SER A 326 8.30 12.65 -5.62
N LEU A 327 8.86 13.09 -4.51
CA LEU A 327 10.20 13.69 -4.43
C LEU A 327 10.98 12.93 -3.37
N SER A 328 12.13 12.36 -3.74
CA SER A 328 13.04 11.78 -2.77
C SER A 328 14.46 12.28 -2.93
N THR A 329 15.21 12.29 -1.82
CA THR A 329 16.60 12.69 -1.78
C THR A 329 17.36 11.87 -0.74
N ASP A 330 18.61 11.58 -1.03
CA ASP A 330 19.58 11.01 -0.08
C ASP A 330 20.32 12.14 0.61
N ILE A 331 20.06 12.32 1.91
CA ILE A 331 20.67 13.38 2.73
C ILE A 331 22.19 13.24 2.80
N ASN A 332 22.75 12.02 2.77
CA ASN A 332 24.19 11.80 2.72
C ASN A 332 24.85 12.51 1.53
N SER A 333 24.14 12.68 0.44
CA SER A 333 24.67 13.34 -0.75
C SER A 333 24.98 14.81 -0.54
N PHE A 334 24.44 15.45 0.53
CA PHE A 334 24.67 16.85 0.88
C PHE A 334 25.72 17.02 1.98
N LEU A 335 26.06 15.93 2.68
CA LEU A 335 27.03 15.96 3.79
C LEU A 335 28.47 15.64 3.35
N LYS A 336 28.67 15.38 2.06
CA LYS A 336 30.01 15.11 1.44
C LYS A 336 30.60 16.37 0.84
#